data_0e8315a71c970860ab6f219bb9b2a5bc
#
_entry.id   0e8315a71c970860ab6f219bb9b2a5bc
#
_cell.length_a   1.000
_cell.length_b   1.000
_cell.length_c   1.000
_cell.angle_alpha   90.00
_cell.angle_beta   90.00
_cell.angle_gamma   90.00
#
_symmetry.space_group_name_H-M   'P 1'
#
loop_
_entity.id
_entity.type
_entity.pdbx_description
1 polymer ?
#
loop_
_entity_poly.entity_id
_entity_poly.type
_entity_poly.pdbx_seq_one_letter_code
_entity_poly.pdbx_strand_id
1 'polypeptide(L)'
;MAQSTIEWFGATTFRLRTRGITIFLDTWLDKPDVMTSRLAVDDVTEADYIFISHAHFDHLPGADRIAIRTGAIVIANCEAINCLRNAGVPEEQLFPVQGGERIPLFTREIRDRAKDDASMRRPGFPGAPPMPADGLEALSVHVLPSLHCLMPQDHPETIDTATVYTGAASPYSCTLDITFGMKYGLLKIGEIMPAEKLTPGHHSFIRYVEDRRRNVFSHCDGGQLMFNFIMPTETGESKALLWSAHLGGYEAILKDMEPKPDIAILGIAGRANFNGRPFDGSAAEFASRQVEWLGNPSQVIWCLHDETIDTTAATSAVEKNGKSKVLDLTHAEVVQLGF
;
A
#
# COMPACT_ATOMS: atom_id res chain seq x y z
N MET A 1 -15.03 20.79 9.28
CA MET A 1 -13.69 20.21 8.94
C MET A 1 -13.59 20.04 7.44
N ALA A 2 -12.37 20.11 6.85
CA ALA A 2 -12.20 19.82 5.42
C ALA A 2 -12.58 18.36 5.15
N GLN A 3 -13.33 18.13 4.09
CA GLN A 3 -13.77 16.79 3.66
C GLN A 3 -12.56 15.96 3.22
N SER A 4 -12.56 14.68 3.55
CA SER A 4 -11.50 13.76 3.14
C SER A 4 -11.57 13.50 1.64
N THR A 5 -10.42 13.51 0.96
CA THR A 5 -10.32 13.25 -0.48
C THR A 5 -9.25 12.22 -0.77
N ILE A 6 -9.45 11.46 -1.85
CA ILE A 6 -8.49 10.49 -2.36
C ILE A 6 -8.24 10.70 -3.84
N GLU A 7 -7.02 10.45 -4.29
CA GLU A 7 -6.59 10.44 -5.69
C GLU A 7 -5.81 9.16 -5.94
N TRP A 8 -6.07 8.48 -7.04
CA TRP A 8 -5.36 7.27 -7.44
C TRP A 8 -4.39 7.54 -8.61
N PHE A 9 -3.15 7.09 -8.48
CA PHE A 9 -2.11 7.28 -9.51
C PHE A 9 -1.70 5.97 -10.20
N GLY A 10 -2.52 4.93 -10.06
CA GLY A 10 -2.30 3.60 -10.61
C GLY A 10 -1.60 2.64 -9.64
N ALA A 11 -1.71 1.34 -9.90
CA ALA A 11 -1.29 0.28 -9.00
C ALA A 11 -1.80 0.51 -7.58
N THR A 12 -0.92 0.65 -6.60
CA THR A 12 -1.26 0.84 -5.18
C THR A 12 -1.02 2.27 -4.70
N THR A 13 -0.64 3.19 -5.60
CA THR A 13 -0.26 4.55 -5.25
C THR A 13 -1.47 5.48 -5.16
N PHE A 14 -1.69 6.02 -3.96
CA PHE A 14 -2.76 6.99 -3.69
C PHE A 14 -2.23 8.19 -2.95
N ARG A 15 -2.94 9.32 -3.07
CA ARG A 15 -2.81 10.47 -2.19
C ARG A 15 -4.13 10.69 -1.43
N LEU A 16 -4.07 10.54 -0.12
CA LEU A 16 -5.18 10.81 0.80
C LEU A 16 -4.94 12.17 1.45
N ARG A 17 -5.92 13.08 1.35
CA ARG A 17 -5.95 14.30 2.13
C ARG A 17 -7.10 14.24 3.12
N THR A 18 -6.78 14.36 4.39
CA THR A 18 -7.76 14.29 5.46
C THR A 18 -7.28 15.06 6.67
N ARG A 19 -8.17 15.79 7.33
CA ARG A 19 -7.93 16.48 8.62
C ARG A 19 -6.65 17.34 8.65
N GLY A 20 -6.33 17.97 7.54
CA GLY A 20 -5.14 18.84 7.40
C GLY A 20 -3.82 18.08 7.23
N ILE A 21 -3.88 16.81 6.87
CA ILE A 21 -2.71 15.95 6.60
C ILE A 21 -2.77 15.45 5.16
N THR A 22 -1.65 15.49 4.45
CA THR A 22 -1.45 14.86 3.15
C THR A 22 -0.64 13.58 3.31
N ILE A 23 -1.21 12.44 2.92
CA ILE A 23 -0.65 11.10 3.04
C ILE A 23 -0.48 10.47 1.66
N PHE A 24 0.69 9.92 1.37
CA PHE A 24 0.88 9.01 0.25
C PHE A 24 0.83 7.55 0.73
N LEU A 25 0.11 6.72 -0.01
CA LEU A 25 0.04 5.26 0.13
C LEU A 25 0.81 4.68 -1.05
N ASP A 26 1.96 4.08 -0.81
CA ASP A 26 3.00 3.80 -1.77
C ASP A 26 3.39 5.00 -2.65
N THR A 27 4.46 4.88 -3.44
CA THR A 27 5.03 6.03 -4.16
C THR A 27 5.51 5.69 -5.58
N TRP A 28 4.96 4.64 -6.18
CA TRP A 28 5.30 4.27 -7.56
C TRP A 28 4.67 5.22 -8.58
N LEU A 29 5.18 6.44 -8.60
CA LEU A 29 4.74 7.53 -9.49
C LEU A 29 5.53 7.56 -10.79
N ASP A 30 6.87 7.49 -10.71
CA ASP A 30 7.71 7.30 -11.89
C ASP A 30 7.67 5.83 -12.29
N LYS A 31 7.19 5.56 -13.51
CA LYS A 31 6.94 4.21 -14.02
C LYS A 31 7.89 3.90 -15.20
N PRO A 32 8.01 2.62 -15.60
CA PRO A 32 8.66 2.28 -16.87
C PRO A 32 8.09 3.08 -18.05
N ASP A 33 8.93 3.51 -19.00
CA ASP A 33 8.58 4.45 -20.08
C ASP A 33 7.34 4.08 -20.92
N VAL A 34 6.98 2.79 -20.97
CA VAL A 34 5.79 2.31 -21.69
C VAL A 34 4.51 2.45 -20.90
N MET A 35 4.59 2.80 -19.62
CA MET A 35 3.44 3.01 -18.73
C MET A 35 3.16 4.50 -18.55
N THR A 36 1.90 4.84 -18.39
CA THR A 36 1.50 6.23 -18.15
C THR A 36 1.74 6.63 -16.71
N SER A 37 2.61 7.64 -16.49
CA SER A 37 2.71 8.36 -15.21
C SER A 37 1.76 9.55 -15.22
N ARG A 38 0.94 9.68 -14.19
CA ARG A 38 -0.04 10.78 -14.04
C ARG A 38 0.43 11.89 -13.12
N LEU A 39 1.44 11.60 -12.31
CA LEU A 39 2.13 12.54 -11.43
C LEU A 39 3.59 12.09 -11.37
N ALA A 40 4.54 12.98 -11.60
CA ALA A 40 5.95 12.65 -11.42
C ALA A 40 6.33 12.80 -9.94
N VAL A 41 7.30 11.98 -9.49
CA VAL A 41 7.86 12.10 -8.14
C VAL A 41 8.35 13.54 -7.89
N ASP A 42 8.95 14.16 -8.92
CA ASP A 42 9.52 15.51 -8.80
C ASP A 42 8.47 16.63 -8.71
N ASP A 43 7.23 16.37 -9.07
CA ASP A 43 6.11 17.31 -8.96
C ASP A 43 5.37 17.21 -7.62
N VAL A 44 5.75 16.25 -6.75
CA VAL A 44 5.17 16.17 -5.40
C VAL A 44 5.81 17.22 -4.51
N THR A 45 5.05 18.27 -4.21
CA THR A 45 5.51 19.41 -3.38
C THR A 45 5.04 19.34 -1.93
N GLU A 46 4.07 18.47 -1.62
CA GLU A 46 3.46 18.35 -0.31
C GLU A 46 3.22 16.88 0.06
N ALA A 47 3.75 16.47 1.19
CA ALA A 47 3.43 15.22 1.89
C ALA A 47 3.80 15.40 3.37
N ASP A 48 2.93 14.94 4.26
CA ASP A 48 3.20 14.88 5.70
C ASP A 48 3.65 13.50 6.12
N TYR A 49 3.07 12.48 5.50
CA TYR A 49 3.38 11.06 5.75
C TYR A 49 3.39 10.27 4.44
N ILE A 50 4.23 9.25 4.42
CA ILE A 50 4.30 8.24 3.35
C ILE A 50 4.19 6.88 4.03
N PHE A 51 3.18 6.10 3.66
CA PHE A 51 3.01 4.73 4.10
C PHE A 51 3.41 3.79 2.96
N ILE A 52 4.34 2.89 3.24
CA ILE A 52 4.82 1.91 2.27
C ILE A 52 4.36 0.52 2.67
N SER A 53 3.65 -0.14 1.78
CA SER A 53 3.13 -1.48 2.00
C SER A 53 4.23 -2.52 2.11
N HIS A 54 5.25 -2.44 1.25
CA HIS A 54 6.44 -3.28 1.24
C HIS A 54 7.53 -2.74 0.29
N ALA A 55 8.69 -3.42 0.21
CA ALA A 55 9.89 -2.84 -0.39
C ALA A 55 10.10 -3.12 -1.89
N HIS A 56 9.11 -3.62 -2.65
CA HIS A 56 9.28 -3.94 -4.06
C HIS A 56 9.30 -2.72 -4.98
N PHE A 57 9.66 -2.97 -6.27
CA PHE A 57 9.93 -1.98 -7.30
C PHE A 57 8.72 -1.16 -7.74
N ASP A 58 7.52 -1.66 -7.50
CA ASP A 58 6.23 -1.06 -7.86
C ASP A 58 5.50 -0.42 -6.66
N HIS A 59 6.20 -0.25 -5.52
CA HIS A 59 5.66 0.33 -4.29
C HIS A 59 6.58 1.40 -3.69
N LEU A 60 7.84 1.05 -3.42
CA LEU A 60 8.80 1.88 -2.70
C LEU A 60 9.41 3.04 -3.52
N PRO A 61 9.70 2.91 -4.85
CA PRO A 61 10.42 3.93 -5.59
C PRO A 61 9.77 5.30 -5.53
N GLY A 62 10.60 6.34 -5.30
CA GLY A 62 10.15 7.73 -5.16
C GLY A 62 9.95 8.18 -3.72
N ALA A 63 9.76 7.26 -2.76
CA ALA A 63 9.59 7.59 -1.35
C ALA A 63 10.77 8.39 -0.79
N ASP A 64 11.99 8.02 -1.16
CA ASP A 64 13.22 8.72 -0.79
C ASP A 64 13.21 10.18 -1.22
N ARG A 65 12.96 10.43 -2.51
CA ARG A 65 12.96 11.79 -3.08
C ARG A 65 11.81 12.65 -2.54
N ILE A 66 10.62 12.06 -2.39
CA ILE A 66 9.48 12.77 -1.81
C ILE A 66 9.77 13.10 -0.34
N ALA A 67 10.23 12.14 0.46
CA ALA A 67 10.53 12.35 1.88
C ALA A 67 11.57 13.45 2.09
N ILE A 68 12.71 13.40 1.37
CA ILE A 68 13.77 14.41 1.45
C ILE A 68 13.23 15.81 1.08
N ARG A 69 12.45 15.91 0.00
CA ARG A 69 11.93 17.20 -0.48
C ARG A 69 10.88 17.80 0.43
N THR A 70 9.95 16.98 0.92
CA THR A 70 8.78 17.47 1.66
C THR A 70 8.97 17.47 3.18
N GLY A 71 9.95 16.75 3.71
CA GLY A 71 10.08 16.50 5.14
C GLY A 71 9.04 15.50 5.66
N ALA A 72 8.42 14.70 4.79
CA ALA A 72 7.47 13.68 5.17
C ALA A 72 8.10 12.58 6.05
N ILE A 73 7.33 12.07 7.00
CA ILE A 73 7.71 10.88 7.77
C ILE A 73 7.30 9.64 6.99
N VAL A 74 8.24 8.72 6.79
CA VAL A 74 7.97 7.43 6.11
C VAL A 74 7.73 6.35 7.14
N ILE A 75 6.60 5.67 7.02
CA ILE A 75 6.17 4.56 7.87
C ILE A 75 6.15 3.31 7.01
N ALA A 76 7.03 2.36 7.30
CA ALA A 76 7.26 1.19 6.46
C ALA A 76 7.87 0.03 7.24
N ASN A 77 7.90 -1.17 6.64
CA ASN A 77 8.65 -2.29 7.18
C ASN A 77 10.16 -2.04 7.21
N CYS A 78 10.91 -2.82 7.97
CA CYS A 78 12.34 -2.62 8.17
C CYS A 78 13.16 -2.71 6.88
N GLU A 79 12.77 -3.52 5.89
CA GLU A 79 13.48 -3.62 4.61
C GLU A 79 13.35 -2.32 3.81
N ALA A 80 12.13 -1.79 3.68
CA ALA A 80 11.90 -0.50 3.03
C ALA A 80 12.65 0.64 3.74
N ILE A 81 12.60 0.67 5.08
CA ILE A 81 13.34 1.66 5.89
C ILE A 81 14.85 1.58 5.63
N ASN A 82 15.43 0.38 5.56
CA ASN A 82 16.85 0.21 5.26
C ASN A 82 17.21 0.68 3.85
N CYS A 83 16.37 0.40 2.86
CA CYS A 83 16.54 0.93 1.51
C CYS A 83 16.55 2.47 1.50
N LEU A 84 15.60 3.10 2.18
CA LEU A 84 15.47 4.56 2.25
C LEU A 84 16.60 5.22 3.03
N ARG A 85 17.04 4.61 4.14
CA ARG A 85 18.22 5.05 4.91
C ARG A 85 19.46 5.06 4.02
N ASN A 86 19.69 4.00 3.27
CA ASN A 86 20.80 3.89 2.33
C ASN A 86 20.70 4.88 1.15
N ALA A 87 19.51 5.32 0.81
CA ALA A 87 19.25 6.38 -0.18
C ALA A 87 19.41 7.79 0.38
N GLY A 88 19.69 7.95 1.70
CA GLY A 88 20.00 9.23 2.33
C GLY A 88 18.79 9.94 2.95
N VAL A 89 17.68 9.26 3.15
CA VAL A 89 16.56 9.83 3.92
C VAL A 89 16.98 10.01 5.38
N PRO A 90 16.79 11.21 5.98
CA PRO A 90 17.14 11.48 7.38
C PRO A 90 16.47 10.52 8.36
N GLU A 91 17.21 10.09 9.39
CA GLU A 91 16.73 9.08 10.35
C GLU A 91 15.46 9.52 11.09
N GLU A 92 15.31 10.81 11.38
CA GLU A 92 14.13 11.38 12.01
C GLU A 92 12.87 11.33 11.15
N GLN A 93 12.99 11.05 9.85
CA GLN A 93 11.89 10.83 8.93
C GLN A 93 11.53 9.35 8.75
N LEU A 94 12.31 8.42 9.31
CA LEU A 94 12.15 6.98 9.13
C LEU A 94 11.50 6.34 10.35
N PHE A 95 10.33 5.78 10.17
CA PHE A 95 9.56 5.13 11.23
C PHE A 95 9.32 3.64 10.88
N PRO A 96 10.18 2.72 11.37
CA PRO A 96 10.03 1.29 11.11
C PRO A 96 8.85 0.69 11.87
N VAL A 97 8.07 -0.15 11.18
CA VAL A 97 6.93 -0.90 11.74
C VAL A 97 6.93 -2.35 11.25
N GLN A 98 6.25 -3.23 11.98
CA GLN A 98 6.21 -4.66 11.64
C GLN A 98 4.79 -5.27 11.71
N GLY A 99 3.81 -4.50 12.16
CA GLY A 99 2.44 -4.95 12.43
C GLY A 99 2.18 -5.10 13.93
N GLY A 100 1.08 -4.49 14.39
CA GLY A 100 0.69 -4.38 15.79
C GLY A 100 0.82 -2.98 16.36
N GLU A 101 1.54 -2.08 15.70
CA GLU A 101 1.70 -0.70 16.14
C GLU A 101 0.40 0.10 15.96
N ARG A 102 0.19 1.05 16.88
CA ARG A 102 -0.85 2.07 16.82
C ARG A 102 -0.17 3.43 16.86
N ILE A 103 -0.27 4.18 15.76
CA ILE A 103 0.52 5.38 15.52
C ILE A 103 -0.40 6.58 15.46
N PRO A 104 -0.24 7.59 16.35
CA PRO A 104 -0.90 8.87 16.21
C PRO A 104 -0.26 9.68 15.07
N LEU A 105 -1.08 10.29 14.21
CA LEU A 105 -0.62 11.20 13.17
C LEU A 105 -1.01 12.63 13.53
N PHE A 106 -0.06 13.53 13.39
CA PHE A 106 -0.21 14.94 13.73
C PHE A 106 -0.03 15.81 12.49
N THR A 107 -0.74 16.92 12.42
CA THR A 107 -0.47 17.92 11.38
C THR A 107 0.96 18.45 11.50
N ARG A 108 1.50 18.99 10.42
CA ARG A 108 2.83 19.61 10.42
C ARG A 108 2.92 20.73 11.46
N GLU A 109 1.89 21.58 11.55
CA GLU A 109 1.83 22.64 12.55
C GLU A 109 1.99 22.13 13.97
N ILE A 110 1.27 21.06 14.35
CA ILE A 110 1.37 20.45 15.69
C ILE A 110 2.76 19.87 15.93
N ARG A 111 3.32 19.18 14.94
CA ARG A 111 4.69 18.63 15.03
C ARG A 111 5.74 19.73 15.22
N ASP A 112 5.63 20.82 14.47
CA ASP A 112 6.58 21.93 14.54
C ASP A 112 6.45 22.68 15.89
N ARG A 113 5.24 22.98 16.33
CA ARG A 113 5.01 23.57 17.65
C ARG A 113 5.57 22.71 18.79
N ALA A 114 5.42 21.39 18.72
CA ALA A 114 5.97 20.49 19.73
C ALA A 114 7.51 20.48 19.75
N LYS A 115 8.20 20.92 18.70
CA LYS A 115 9.68 21.10 18.73
C LYS A 115 10.10 22.26 19.62
N ASP A 116 9.28 23.29 19.70
CA ASP A 116 9.61 24.53 20.43
C ASP A 116 8.94 24.60 21.81
N ASP A 117 7.75 24.00 21.97
CA ASP A 117 6.95 24.05 23.21
C ASP A 117 6.95 22.67 23.93
N ALA A 118 7.68 22.62 25.04
CA ALA A 118 7.76 21.41 25.86
C ALA A 118 6.42 20.99 26.50
N SER A 119 5.49 21.93 26.69
CA SER A 119 4.15 21.62 27.24
C SER A 119 3.27 20.84 26.27
N MET A 120 3.62 20.86 24.98
CA MET A 120 2.93 20.12 23.92
C MET A 120 3.51 18.72 23.67
N ARG A 121 4.46 18.28 24.49
CA ARG A 121 5.17 16.99 24.29
C ARG A 121 4.69 15.96 25.29
N ARG A 122 4.59 14.72 24.83
CA ARG A 122 4.54 13.59 25.74
C ARG A 122 5.95 13.23 26.22
N PRO A 123 6.11 12.58 27.39
CA PRO A 123 7.38 12.03 27.82
C PRO A 123 7.94 11.06 26.75
N GLY A 124 9.23 11.20 26.44
CA GLY A 124 9.92 10.38 25.44
C GLY A 124 11.27 9.89 25.95
N PHE A 125 11.92 9.03 25.19
CA PHE A 125 13.27 8.58 25.50
C PHE A 125 14.29 9.71 25.25
N PRO A 126 15.34 9.81 26.06
CA PRO A 126 16.43 10.77 25.83
C PRO A 126 17.02 10.59 24.43
N GLY A 127 17.11 11.69 23.66
CA GLY A 127 17.61 11.67 22.28
C GLY A 127 16.61 11.34 21.20
N ALA A 128 15.39 10.91 21.56
CA ALA A 128 14.32 10.75 20.58
C ALA A 128 13.78 12.10 20.10
N PRO A 129 13.32 12.21 18.84
CA PRO A 129 12.61 13.40 18.37
C PRO A 129 11.40 13.72 19.27
N PRO A 130 11.11 15.01 19.51
CA PRO A 130 9.93 15.40 20.27
C PRO A 130 8.65 14.87 19.62
N MET A 131 7.84 14.17 20.41
CA MET A 131 6.52 13.70 19.97
C MET A 131 5.42 14.55 20.63
N PRO A 132 4.43 15.04 19.88
CA PRO A 132 3.31 15.76 20.46
C PRO A 132 2.56 14.95 21.50
N ALA A 133 1.93 15.65 22.46
CA ALA A 133 1.15 15.04 23.52
C ALA A 133 -0.11 14.33 22.97
N ASP A 134 -0.59 13.34 23.70
CA ASP A 134 -1.81 12.62 23.40
C ASP A 134 -3.01 13.59 23.38
N GLY A 135 -3.96 13.35 22.47
CA GLY A 135 -5.13 14.22 22.25
C GLY A 135 -4.91 15.36 21.24
N LEU A 136 -3.67 15.50 20.70
CA LEU A 136 -3.34 16.45 19.63
C LEU A 136 -3.32 15.82 18.24
N GLU A 137 -3.51 14.52 18.17
CA GLU A 137 -3.52 13.77 16.91
C GLU A 137 -4.73 14.15 16.03
N ALA A 138 -4.49 14.26 14.73
CA ALA A 138 -5.53 14.44 13.73
C ALA A 138 -6.26 13.12 13.45
N LEU A 139 -5.53 12.02 13.46
CA LEU A 139 -6.03 10.65 13.30
C LEU A 139 -5.00 9.65 13.84
N SER A 140 -5.38 8.39 13.96
CA SER A 140 -4.46 7.30 14.29
C SER A 140 -4.44 6.23 13.19
N VAL A 141 -3.39 5.42 13.17
CA VAL A 141 -3.24 4.30 12.23
C VAL A 141 -2.92 3.03 13.00
N HIS A 142 -3.68 1.97 12.75
CA HIS A 142 -3.30 0.64 13.17
C HIS A 142 -2.54 -0.05 12.05
N VAL A 143 -1.31 -0.45 12.32
CA VAL A 143 -0.47 -1.23 11.42
C VAL A 143 -0.74 -2.71 11.66
N LEU A 144 -1.00 -3.45 10.59
CA LEU A 144 -1.34 -4.86 10.67
C LEU A 144 -0.50 -5.65 9.66
N PRO A 145 -0.06 -6.88 9.99
CA PRO A 145 0.61 -7.72 9.02
C PRO A 145 -0.38 -8.21 7.96
N SER A 146 0.10 -8.31 6.73
CA SER A 146 -0.65 -8.81 5.59
C SER A 146 0.19 -9.81 4.80
N LEU A 147 -0.27 -10.21 3.62
CA LEU A 147 0.42 -11.14 2.76
C LEU A 147 0.49 -10.60 1.34
N HIS A 148 1.66 -10.75 0.71
CA HIS A 148 1.85 -10.49 -0.71
C HIS A 148 1.01 -11.49 -1.52
N CYS A 149 0.39 -11.07 -2.63
CA CYS A 149 -0.26 -11.98 -3.57
C CYS A 149 0.77 -12.96 -4.15
N LEU A 150 0.30 -14.09 -4.64
CA LEU A 150 1.16 -15.06 -5.31
C LEU A 150 1.32 -14.69 -6.78
N MET A 151 2.47 -15.02 -7.35
CA MET A 151 2.69 -14.90 -8.78
C MET A 151 1.82 -15.93 -9.51
N PRO A 152 1.05 -15.53 -10.53
CA PRO A 152 0.35 -16.50 -11.37
C PRO A 152 1.38 -17.31 -12.16
N GLN A 153 1.46 -18.61 -11.92
CA GLN A 153 2.50 -19.46 -12.52
C GLN A 153 2.28 -19.70 -14.02
N ASP A 154 1.04 -19.74 -14.48
CA ASP A 154 0.71 -20.12 -15.86
C ASP A 154 -0.32 -19.19 -16.53
N HIS A 155 -0.59 -18.03 -15.94
CA HIS A 155 -1.60 -17.10 -16.43
C HIS A 155 -0.99 -15.75 -16.83
N PRO A 156 -1.19 -15.29 -18.07
CA PRO A 156 -0.78 -13.96 -18.50
C PRO A 156 -1.65 -12.84 -17.92
N GLU A 157 -2.73 -13.19 -17.22
CA GLU A 157 -3.71 -12.25 -16.73
C GLU A 157 -3.29 -11.64 -15.40
N THR A 158 -3.39 -10.31 -15.30
CA THR A 158 -3.06 -9.56 -14.10
C THR A 158 -4.02 -9.88 -12.95
N ILE A 159 -5.28 -10.17 -13.27
CA ILE A 159 -6.31 -10.60 -12.32
C ILE A 159 -6.73 -12.01 -12.67
N ASP A 160 -6.52 -12.95 -11.75
CA ASP A 160 -7.07 -14.30 -11.88
C ASP A 160 -8.55 -14.29 -11.52
N THR A 161 -9.38 -14.10 -12.54
CA THR A 161 -10.85 -14.09 -12.39
C THR A 161 -11.49 -15.45 -12.70
N ALA A 162 -10.76 -16.36 -13.32
CA ALA A 162 -11.34 -17.58 -13.89
C ALA A 162 -10.81 -18.87 -13.25
N THR A 163 -9.63 -18.84 -12.62
CA THR A 163 -8.98 -20.07 -12.19
C THR A 163 -9.46 -20.48 -10.81
N VAL A 164 -10.12 -21.62 -10.74
CA VAL A 164 -10.32 -22.35 -9.50
C VAL A 164 -9.03 -23.11 -9.17
N TYR A 165 -8.39 -22.75 -8.09
CA TYR A 165 -7.19 -23.44 -7.64
C TYR A 165 -7.59 -24.66 -6.82
N THR A 166 -7.41 -25.85 -7.39
CA THR A 166 -7.73 -27.14 -6.74
C THR A 166 -6.49 -27.87 -6.24
N GLY A 167 -5.30 -27.29 -6.40
CA GLY A 167 -4.05 -27.93 -6.02
C GLY A 167 -3.74 -27.82 -4.53
N ALA A 168 -3.26 -28.90 -3.93
CA ALA A 168 -2.66 -28.84 -2.62
C ALA A 168 -1.44 -27.92 -2.67
N ALA A 169 -1.48 -26.82 -1.92
CA ALA A 169 -0.33 -25.94 -1.78
C ALA A 169 0.84 -26.73 -1.17
N SER A 170 2.00 -26.63 -1.78
CA SER A 170 3.22 -27.09 -1.12
C SER A 170 3.41 -26.31 0.19
N PRO A 171 3.77 -26.96 1.30
CA PRO A 171 4.06 -26.25 2.55
C PRO A 171 5.26 -25.29 2.44
N TYR A 172 6.02 -25.37 1.35
CA TYR A 172 7.19 -24.53 1.06
C TYR A 172 6.94 -23.45 0.03
N SER A 173 5.69 -23.30 -0.48
CA SER A 173 5.34 -22.30 -1.48
C SER A 173 5.14 -20.92 -0.84
N CYS A 174 4.77 -19.94 -1.64
CA CYS A 174 4.39 -18.59 -1.28
C CYS A 174 5.57 -17.63 -1.04
N THR A 175 6.00 -17.42 0.18
CA THR A 175 7.05 -16.41 0.48
C THR A 175 8.35 -16.71 -0.25
N LEU A 176 8.74 -17.97 -0.29
CA LEU A 176 9.96 -18.38 -0.99
C LEU A 176 9.83 -18.15 -2.50
N ASP A 177 8.68 -18.48 -3.08
CA ASP A 177 8.42 -18.32 -4.51
C ASP A 177 8.39 -16.83 -4.91
N ILE A 178 7.81 -15.96 -4.09
CA ILE A 178 7.82 -14.51 -4.35
C ILE A 178 9.24 -13.97 -4.34
N THR A 179 10.03 -14.27 -3.31
CA THR A 179 11.41 -13.79 -3.20
C THR A 179 12.28 -14.34 -4.32
N PHE A 180 12.13 -15.61 -4.67
CA PHE A 180 12.89 -16.24 -5.76
C PHE A 180 12.43 -15.75 -7.13
N GLY A 181 11.12 -15.58 -7.33
CA GLY A 181 10.56 -15.00 -8.55
C GLY A 181 11.05 -13.57 -8.79
N MET A 182 11.16 -12.75 -7.74
CA MET A 182 11.76 -11.42 -7.83
C MET A 182 13.27 -11.52 -8.11
N LYS A 183 14.02 -12.17 -7.23
CA LYS A 183 15.48 -12.15 -7.25
C LYS A 183 16.10 -12.83 -8.47
N TYR A 184 15.55 -13.98 -8.88
CA TYR A 184 16.11 -14.83 -9.94
C TYR A 184 15.27 -14.85 -11.22
N GLY A 185 14.07 -14.27 -11.20
CA GLY A 185 13.14 -14.20 -12.32
C GLY A 185 12.97 -12.76 -12.83
N LEU A 186 11.96 -12.06 -12.30
CA LEU A 186 11.49 -10.78 -12.83
C LEU A 186 12.60 -9.71 -12.93
N LEU A 187 13.39 -9.53 -11.87
CA LEU A 187 14.48 -8.55 -11.86
C LEU A 187 15.69 -8.97 -12.71
N LYS A 188 15.71 -10.20 -13.23
CA LYS A 188 16.74 -10.77 -14.10
C LYS A 188 16.23 -11.06 -15.52
N ILE A 189 15.07 -10.55 -15.88
CA ILE A 189 14.42 -10.86 -17.15
C ILE A 189 15.33 -10.59 -18.36
N GLY A 190 16.15 -9.53 -18.31
CA GLY A 190 17.12 -9.20 -19.35
C GLY A 190 18.28 -10.19 -19.47
N GLU A 191 18.58 -10.95 -18.39
CA GLU A 191 19.64 -11.94 -18.37
C GLU A 191 19.13 -13.37 -18.77
N ILE A 192 17.88 -13.66 -18.40
CA ILE A 192 17.32 -15.02 -18.55
C ILE A 192 16.47 -15.22 -19.81
N MET A 193 15.90 -14.13 -20.37
CA MET A 193 15.06 -14.20 -21.55
C MET A 193 15.91 -14.05 -22.82
N PRO A 194 15.74 -14.91 -23.85
CA PRO A 194 16.38 -14.73 -25.14
C PRO A 194 16.08 -13.35 -25.75
N ALA A 195 17.10 -12.70 -26.31
CA ALA A 195 17.00 -11.33 -26.81
C ALA A 195 15.86 -11.13 -27.82
N GLU A 196 15.62 -12.13 -28.67
CA GLU A 196 14.56 -12.11 -29.66
C GLU A 196 13.13 -12.20 -29.10
N LYS A 197 12.99 -12.53 -27.81
CA LYS A 197 11.71 -12.56 -27.10
C LYS A 197 11.46 -11.32 -26.25
N LEU A 198 12.46 -10.44 -26.13
CA LEU A 198 12.31 -9.20 -25.39
C LEU A 198 11.44 -8.21 -26.16
N THR A 199 10.32 -7.83 -25.59
CA THR A 199 9.41 -6.80 -26.12
C THR A 199 9.87 -5.39 -25.72
N PRO A 200 9.34 -4.31 -26.34
CA PRO A 200 9.56 -2.95 -25.86
C PRO A 200 9.21 -2.75 -24.37
N GLY A 201 8.16 -3.42 -23.89
CA GLY A 201 7.79 -3.43 -22.46
C GLY A 201 8.86 -4.03 -21.57
N HIS A 202 9.42 -5.19 -21.98
CA HIS A 202 10.54 -5.81 -21.26
C HIS A 202 11.77 -4.88 -21.22
N HIS A 203 12.14 -4.26 -22.33
CA HIS A 203 13.26 -3.31 -22.36
C HIS A 203 13.02 -2.10 -21.48
N SER A 204 11.82 -1.56 -21.46
CA SER A 204 11.45 -0.45 -20.58
C SER A 204 11.56 -0.84 -19.10
N PHE A 205 11.02 -2.01 -18.74
CA PHE A 205 11.11 -2.55 -17.37
C PHE A 205 12.56 -2.82 -16.96
N ILE A 206 13.38 -3.41 -17.83
CA ILE A 206 14.81 -3.65 -17.55
C ILE A 206 15.52 -2.34 -17.23
N ARG A 207 15.38 -1.31 -18.06
CA ARG A 207 15.97 0.01 -17.77
C ARG A 207 15.52 0.57 -16.43
N TYR A 208 14.22 0.40 -16.12
CA TYR A 208 13.64 0.88 -14.88
C TYR A 208 14.28 0.21 -13.64
N VAL A 209 14.39 -1.12 -13.64
CA VAL A 209 14.93 -1.86 -12.48
C VAL A 209 16.45 -1.79 -12.37
N GLU A 210 17.17 -1.50 -13.46
CA GLU A 210 18.62 -1.29 -13.48
C GLU A 210 19.01 0.09 -12.96
N ASP A 211 18.16 1.11 -13.11
CA ASP A 211 18.41 2.45 -12.56
C ASP A 211 18.16 2.50 -11.05
N ARG A 212 19.01 1.83 -10.30
CA ARG A 212 18.96 1.73 -8.83
C ARG A 212 19.23 3.04 -8.11
N ARG A 213 19.75 4.05 -8.80
CA ARG A 213 19.95 5.39 -8.23
C ARG A 213 18.65 6.18 -8.18
N ARG A 214 17.82 6.02 -9.21
CA ARG A 214 16.50 6.67 -9.30
C ARG A 214 15.41 5.85 -8.62
N ASN A 215 15.46 4.54 -8.74
CA ASN A 215 14.45 3.62 -8.28
C ASN A 215 14.97 2.77 -7.13
N VAL A 216 14.74 3.27 -5.92
CA VAL A 216 15.15 2.60 -4.67
C VAL A 216 14.13 1.52 -4.32
N PHE A 217 14.54 0.26 -4.26
CA PHE A 217 13.68 -0.88 -3.88
C PHE A 217 14.53 -2.10 -3.50
N SER A 218 13.90 -3.15 -2.98
CA SER A 218 14.50 -4.46 -2.69
C SER A 218 13.86 -5.57 -3.51
N HIS A 219 14.54 -6.69 -3.64
CA HIS A 219 13.95 -7.95 -4.11
C HIS A 219 13.21 -8.70 -2.99
N CYS A 220 13.46 -8.32 -1.74
CA CYS A 220 12.72 -8.80 -0.58
C CYS A 220 11.58 -7.83 -0.28
N ASP A 221 10.40 -8.36 -0.03
CA ASP A 221 9.25 -7.53 0.36
C ASP A 221 9.41 -6.92 1.77
N GLY A 222 10.14 -7.60 2.66
CA GLY A 222 10.34 -7.19 4.05
C GLY A 222 9.14 -7.47 4.95
N GLY A 223 8.12 -8.15 4.44
CA GLY A 223 6.83 -8.38 5.07
C GLY A 223 5.78 -7.35 4.63
N GLN A 224 4.73 -7.85 4.01
CA GLN A 224 3.60 -7.02 3.57
C GLN A 224 2.85 -6.45 4.77
N LEU A 225 2.55 -5.15 4.73
CA LEU A 225 1.74 -4.45 5.73
C LEU A 225 0.42 -3.97 5.14
N MET A 226 -0.59 -3.85 5.98
CA MET A 226 -1.81 -3.10 5.73
C MET A 226 -2.04 -2.09 6.85
N PHE A 227 -2.76 -1.01 6.54
CA PHE A 227 -2.91 0.13 7.41
C PHE A 227 -4.38 0.50 7.55
N ASN A 228 -4.88 0.51 8.79
CA ASN A 228 -6.24 0.95 9.11
C ASN A 228 -6.19 2.36 9.72
N PHE A 229 -6.56 3.36 8.92
CA PHE A 229 -6.60 4.78 9.29
C PHE A 229 -7.89 5.08 10.04
N ILE A 230 -7.79 5.53 11.29
CA ILE A 230 -8.92 5.76 12.17
C ILE A 230 -9.07 7.24 12.42
N MET A 231 -10.16 7.80 11.93
CA MET A 231 -10.48 9.21 11.95
C MET A 231 -11.60 9.49 12.96
N PRO A 232 -11.35 10.25 14.03
CA PRO A 232 -12.39 10.64 14.96
C PRO A 232 -13.40 11.54 14.27
N THR A 233 -14.69 11.35 14.54
CA THR A 233 -15.78 12.23 14.07
C THR A 233 -16.18 13.24 15.16
N GLU A 234 -16.95 14.25 14.77
CA GLU A 234 -17.51 15.23 15.71
C GLU A 234 -18.52 14.61 16.69
N THR A 235 -19.14 13.51 16.33
CA THR A 235 -20.11 12.79 17.15
C THR A 235 -19.46 11.86 18.20
N GLY A 236 -18.12 11.74 18.21
CA GLY A 236 -17.38 10.83 19.09
C GLY A 236 -17.28 9.39 18.56
N GLU A 237 -17.90 9.08 17.42
CA GLU A 237 -17.67 7.84 16.68
C GLU A 237 -16.36 7.97 15.90
N SER A 238 -15.79 6.85 15.49
CA SER A 238 -14.64 6.83 14.58
C SER A 238 -15.04 6.25 13.24
N LYS A 239 -14.50 6.82 12.17
CA LYS A 239 -14.55 6.26 10.81
C LYS A 239 -13.20 5.65 10.47
N ALA A 240 -13.21 4.55 9.75
CA ALA A 240 -11.98 3.85 9.42
C ALA A 240 -11.84 3.59 7.91
N LEU A 241 -10.62 3.81 7.40
CA LEU A 241 -10.22 3.47 6.04
C LEU A 241 -9.08 2.45 6.12
N LEU A 242 -9.34 1.25 5.62
CA LEU A 242 -8.31 0.23 5.46
C LEU A 242 -7.63 0.35 4.10
N TRP A 243 -6.32 0.28 4.06
CA TRP A 243 -5.55 0.06 2.84
C TRP A 243 -4.73 -1.23 2.95
N SER A 244 -5.00 -2.17 2.06
CA SER A 244 -4.28 -3.43 1.86
C SER A 244 -3.88 -3.57 0.40
N ALA A 245 -2.60 -3.39 0.12
CA ALA A 245 -2.07 -3.21 -1.24
C ALA A 245 -2.08 -4.51 -2.07
N HIS A 246 -2.23 -5.68 -1.47
CA HIS A 246 -2.17 -6.96 -2.15
C HIS A 246 -3.39 -7.86 -1.92
N LEU A 247 -3.62 -8.76 -2.88
CA LEU A 247 -4.63 -9.81 -2.78
C LEU A 247 -4.12 -10.93 -1.87
N GLY A 248 -4.16 -10.69 -0.58
CA GLY A 248 -3.70 -11.64 0.43
C GLY A 248 -4.06 -11.19 1.84
N GLY A 249 -4.00 -12.12 2.77
CA GLY A 249 -4.24 -11.79 4.18
C GLY A 249 -4.44 -13.00 5.08
N TYR A 250 -4.37 -12.71 6.37
CA TYR A 250 -4.68 -13.65 7.43
C TYR A 250 -6.15 -13.50 7.83
N GLU A 251 -6.91 -14.58 7.69
CA GLU A 251 -8.36 -14.59 8.00
C GLU A 251 -8.66 -14.07 9.42
N ALA A 252 -7.89 -14.52 10.41
CA ALA A 252 -8.10 -14.10 11.80
C ALA A 252 -7.90 -12.58 11.96
N ILE A 253 -6.85 -12.01 11.36
CA ILE A 253 -6.58 -10.57 11.45
C ILE A 253 -7.70 -9.77 10.78
N LEU A 254 -8.17 -10.19 9.61
CA LEU A 254 -9.25 -9.50 8.89
C LEU A 254 -10.59 -9.60 9.64
N LYS A 255 -10.87 -10.75 10.28
CA LYS A 255 -12.09 -10.95 11.07
C LYS A 255 -12.08 -10.22 12.41
N ASP A 256 -10.92 -10.13 13.08
CA ASP A 256 -10.81 -9.59 14.43
C ASP A 256 -10.33 -8.13 14.46
N MET A 257 -10.11 -7.53 13.29
CA MET A 257 -9.74 -6.12 13.17
C MET A 257 -10.79 -5.20 13.81
N GLU A 258 -10.31 -4.27 14.65
CA GLU A 258 -11.13 -3.24 15.29
C GLU A 258 -10.42 -1.88 15.26
N PRO A 259 -11.12 -0.79 14.87
CA PRO A 259 -12.48 -0.79 14.32
C PRO A 259 -12.53 -1.41 12.91
N LYS A 260 -13.71 -1.95 12.55
CA LYS A 260 -13.97 -2.38 11.17
C LYS A 260 -13.89 -1.17 10.23
N PRO A 261 -13.36 -1.32 9.00
CA PRO A 261 -13.31 -0.21 8.06
C PRO A 261 -14.69 0.13 7.50
N ASP A 262 -14.96 1.43 7.36
CA ASP A 262 -16.10 1.95 6.58
C ASP A 262 -15.77 1.94 5.08
N ILE A 263 -14.49 2.16 4.75
CA ILE A 263 -13.94 2.13 3.39
C ILE A 263 -12.74 1.17 3.36
N ALA A 264 -12.66 0.31 2.34
CA ALA A 264 -11.52 -0.58 2.15
C ALA A 264 -10.92 -0.41 0.75
N ILE A 265 -9.61 -0.10 0.70
CA ILE A 265 -8.80 -0.12 -0.52
C ILE A 265 -8.10 -1.47 -0.56
N LEU A 266 -8.41 -2.31 -1.53
CA LEU A 266 -7.98 -3.70 -1.60
C LEU A 266 -7.29 -4.01 -2.92
N GLY A 267 -6.12 -4.66 -2.85
CA GLY A 267 -5.44 -5.21 -4.02
C GLY A 267 -6.19 -6.39 -4.62
N ILE A 268 -6.31 -6.42 -5.95
CA ILE A 268 -7.04 -7.48 -6.66
C ILE A 268 -6.19 -8.21 -7.72
N ALA A 269 -4.98 -7.77 -7.99
CA ALA A 269 -4.12 -8.43 -8.96
C ALA A 269 -3.37 -9.63 -8.38
N GLY A 270 -2.99 -10.54 -9.26
CA GLY A 270 -2.28 -11.75 -8.92
C GLY A 270 -3.21 -12.84 -8.41
N ARG A 271 -2.62 -13.83 -7.75
CA ARG A 271 -3.30 -14.96 -7.16
C ARG A 271 -3.43 -14.76 -5.65
N ALA A 272 -4.60 -15.04 -5.11
CA ALA A 272 -4.86 -14.80 -3.70
C ALA A 272 -3.98 -15.66 -2.77
N ASN A 273 -3.38 -15.01 -1.78
CA ASN A 273 -2.58 -15.63 -0.73
C ASN A 273 -3.39 -15.66 0.58
N PHE A 274 -3.86 -16.83 0.95
CA PHE A 274 -4.71 -17.04 2.11
C PHE A 274 -3.96 -17.75 3.23
N ASN A 275 -3.71 -17.06 4.34
CA ASN A 275 -2.98 -17.63 5.48
C ASN A 275 -1.62 -18.23 5.10
N GLY A 276 -0.91 -17.64 4.12
CA GLY A 276 0.40 -18.11 3.65
C GLY A 276 0.35 -19.24 2.63
N ARG A 277 -0.79 -19.49 1.98
CA ARG A 277 -0.96 -20.51 0.94
C ARG A 277 -1.90 -20.01 -0.16
N PRO A 278 -1.87 -20.60 -1.36
CA PRO A 278 -2.84 -20.26 -2.41
C PRO A 278 -4.29 -20.47 -1.92
N PHE A 279 -5.13 -19.49 -2.23
CA PHE A 279 -6.56 -19.62 -2.00
C PHE A 279 -7.17 -20.59 -3.02
N ASP A 280 -8.12 -21.41 -2.56
CA ASP A 280 -8.86 -22.35 -3.42
C ASP A 280 -10.10 -21.66 -4.01
N GLY A 281 -9.88 -20.84 -5.03
CA GLY A 281 -10.88 -20.03 -5.70
C GLY A 281 -10.26 -18.89 -6.49
N SER A 282 -11.11 -18.13 -7.19
CA SER A 282 -10.70 -16.97 -7.98
C SER A 282 -10.32 -15.76 -7.13
N ALA A 283 -9.65 -14.78 -7.73
CA ALA A 283 -9.40 -13.49 -7.12
C ALA A 283 -10.69 -12.77 -6.69
N ALA A 284 -11.74 -12.87 -7.52
CA ALA A 284 -13.04 -12.29 -7.23
C ALA A 284 -13.72 -12.92 -6.01
N GLU A 285 -13.63 -14.25 -5.85
CA GLU A 285 -14.15 -14.95 -4.68
C GLU A 285 -13.38 -14.59 -3.42
N PHE A 286 -12.05 -14.47 -3.50
CA PHE A 286 -11.24 -14.05 -2.36
C PHE A 286 -11.55 -12.61 -1.94
N ALA A 287 -11.66 -11.68 -2.90
CA ALA A 287 -12.02 -10.29 -2.64
C ALA A 287 -13.39 -10.19 -1.94
N SER A 288 -14.39 -10.95 -2.40
CA SER A 288 -15.70 -11.02 -1.74
C SER A 288 -15.58 -11.53 -0.29
N ARG A 289 -14.79 -12.56 -0.04
CA ARG A 289 -14.53 -13.06 1.33
C ARG A 289 -13.80 -12.06 2.21
N GLN A 290 -12.81 -11.35 1.67
CA GLN A 290 -12.13 -10.28 2.42
C GLN A 290 -13.14 -9.22 2.87
N VAL A 291 -14.00 -8.78 1.98
CA VAL A 291 -15.06 -7.79 2.27
C VAL A 291 -15.99 -8.29 3.36
N GLU A 292 -16.40 -9.55 3.34
CA GLU A 292 -17.22 -10.16 4.40
C GLU A 292 -16.47 -10.18 5.75
N TRP A 293 -15.22 -10.60 5.78
CA TRP A 293 -14.41 -10.65 7.01
C TRP A 293 -14.17 -9.27 7.61
N LEU A 294 -14.04 -8.26 6.75
CA LEU A 294 -13.93 -6.85 7.15
C LEU A 294 -15.25 -6.24 7.65
N GLY A 295 -16.34 -7.00 7.73
CA GLY A 295 -17.63 -6.53 8.20
C GLY A 295 -18.47 -5.84 7.14
N ASN A 296 -18.15 -6.02 5.87
CA ASN A 296 -18.79 -5.38 4.70
C ASN A 296 -18.66 -3.85 4.74
N PRO A 297 -17.47 -3.29 4.55
CA PRO A 297 -17.28 -1.85 4.41
C PRO A 297 -18.25 -1.29 3.37
N SER A 298 -18.82 -0.12 3.64
CA SER A 298 -19.85 0.48 2.77
C SER A 298 -19.29 0.82 1.38
N GLN A 299 -17.98 1.09 1.29
CA GLN A 299 -17.28 1.37 0.04
C GLN A 299 -16.02 0.50 -0.07
N VAL A 300 -15.78 0.00 -1.28
CA VAL A 300 -14.56 -0.73 -1.65
C VAL A 300 -13.91 -0.03 -2.83
N ILE A 301 -12.60 0.13 -2.80
CA ILE A 301 -11.79 0.69 -3.87
C ILE A 301 -10.78 -0.37 -4.28
N TRP A 302 -10.66 -0.64 -5.58
CA TRP A 302 -9.64 -1.55 -6.07
C TRP A 302 -8.29 -0.88 -6.21
N CYS A 303 -7.22 -1.63 -5.97
CA CYS A 303 -5.85 -1.24 -6.26
C CYS A 303 -5.03 -2.43 -6.78
N LEU A 304 -3.75 -2.24 -7.05
CA LEU A 304 -2.83 -3.20 -7.68
C LEU A 304 -3.26 -3.58 -9.10
N HIS A 305 -3.84 -2.64 -9.83
CA HIS A 305 -4.20 -2.76 -11.24
C HIS A 305 -4.00 -1.40 -11.93
N ASP A 306 -4.24 -1.34 -13.24
CA ASP A 306 -4.32 -0.10 -14.00
C ASP A 306 -5.68 0.02 -14.71
N GLU A 307 -5.91 1.15 -15.38
CA GLU A 307 -7.19 1.46 -16.06
C GLU A 307 -7.57 0.46 -17.16
N THR A 308 -6.63 -0.38 -17.62
CA THR A 308 -6.87 -1.33 -18.71
C THR A 308 -7.41 -2.68 -18.24
N ILE A 309 -7.39 -2.90 -16.93
CA ILE A 309 -7.76 -4.18 -16.32
C ILE A 309 -9.28 -4.20 -16.03
N ASP A 310 -9.94 -5.24 -16.53
CA ASP A 310 -11.36 -5.48 -16.25
C ASP A 310 -11.57 -5.98 -14.81
N THR A 311 -12.20 -5.15 -13.99
CA THR A 311 -12.52 -5.45 -12.58
C THR A 311 -13.95 -5.95 -12.38
N THR A 312 -14.73 -6.13 -13.45
CA THR A 312 -16.17 -6.41 -13.42
C THR A 312 -16.51 -7.65 -12.59
N ALA A 313 -15.73 -8.72 -12.72
CA ALA A 313 -15.98 -9.95 -11.99
C ALA A 313 -15.82 -9.76 -10.47
N ALA A 314 -14.76 -9.08 -10.02
CA ALA A 314 -14.52 -8.79 -8.61
C ALA A 314 -15.56 -7.82 -8.07
N THR A 315 -15.91 -6.77 -8.82
CA THR A 315 -16.94 -5.80 -8.46
C THR A 315 -18.30 -6.49 -8.29
N SER A 316 -18.70 -7.32 -9.25
CA SER A 316 -19.97 -8.06 -9.18
C SER A 316 -20.01 -9.04 -7.99
N ALA A 317 -18.91 -9.71 -7.69
CA ALA A 317 -18.82 -10.63 -6.56
C ALA A 317 -19.01 -9.91 -5.22
N VAL A 318 -18.43 -8.72 -5.06
CA VAL A 318 -18.55 -7.92 -3.84
C VAL A 318 -19.95 -7.30 -3.71
N GLU A 319 -20.47 -6.71 -4.77
CA GLU A 319 -21.75 -5.99 -4.73
C GLU A 319 -22.97 -6.93 -4.63
N LYS A 320 -22.81 -8.21 -4.93
CA LYS A 320 -23.86 -9.23 -4.83
C LYS A 320 -24.51 -9.33 -3.44
N ASN A 321 -23.78 -9.01 -2.38
CA ASN A 321 -24.32 -9.03 -1.02
C ASN A 321 -25.21 -7.83 -0.68
N GLY A 322 -25.24 -6.79 -1.53
CA GLY A 322 -26.04 -5.57 -1.37
C GLY A 322 -25.62 -4.66 -0.21
N LYS A 323 -24.48 -4.93 0.45
CA LYS A 323 -23.98 -4.17 1.60
C LYS A 323 -22.83 -3.26 1.26
N SER A 324 -21.99 -3.68 0.32
CA SER A 324 -20.80 -2.94 -0.13
C SER A 324 -21.00 -2.44 -1.54
N LYS A 325 -20.46 -1.26 -1.85
CA LYS A 325 -20.43 -0.71 -3.20
C LYS A 325 -18.97 -0.46 -3.61
N VAL A 326 -18.62 -0.85 -4.82
CA VAL A 326 -17.30 -0.55 -5.37
C VAL A 326 -17.30 0.87 -5.92
N LEU A 327 -16.34 1.66 -5.49
CA LEU A 327 -16.06 2.99 -6.01
C LEU A 327 -14.95 2.87 -7.05
N ASP A 328 -15.32 3.04 -8.30
CA ASP A 328 -14.37 3.02 -9.41
C ASP A 328 -13.69 4.39 -9.51
N LEU A 329 -12.36 4.40 -9.45
CA LEU A 329 -11.56 5.62 -9.49
C LEU A 329 -10.91 5.80 -10.87
N THR A 330 -10.98 7.02 -11.38
CA THR A 330 -10.19 7.43 -12.53
C THR A 330 -8.82 7.95 -12.07
N HIS A 331 -7.76 7.68 -12.83
CA HIS A 331 -6.41 8.15 -12.51
C HIS A 331 -6.34 9.67 -12.33
N ALA A 332 -5.75 10.10 -11.21
CA ALA A 332 -5.50 11.49 -10.83
C ALA A 332 -6.78 12.34 -10.67
N GLU A 333 -7.96 11.74 -10.61
CA GLU A 333 -9.18 12.43 -10.24
C GLU A 333 -9.29 12.55 -8.72
N VAL A 334 -9.69 13.74 -8.25
CA VAL A 334 -9.95 13.98 -6.82
C VAL A 334 -11.35 13.52 -6.48
N VAL A 335 -11.45 12.47 -5.67
CA VAL A 335 -12.74 11.93 -5.23
C VAL A 335 -12.94 12.21 -3.74
N GLN A 336 -14.14 12.63 -3.38
CA GLN A 336 -14.52 12.87 -1.99
C GLN A 336 -14.93 11.55 -1.33
N LEU A 337 -14.37 11.30 -0.14
CA LEU A 337 -14.75 10.16 0.68
C LEU A 337 -15.94 10.53 1.57
N GLY A 338 -16.85 9.59 1.76
CA GLY A 338 -18.13 9.79 2.44
C GLY A 338 -18.07 9.82 3.98
N PHE A 339 -16.98 10.39 4.57
CA PHE A 339 -16.88 10.59 6.02
C PHE A 339 -16.09 11.82 6.43
#